data_2628e651b7ae15767525aa9df5049747
#
_entry.id   2628e651b7ae15767525aa9df5049747
#
_cell.length_a   1.000
_cell.length_b   1.000
_cell.length_c   1.000
_cell.angle_alpha   90.00
_cell.angle_beta   90.00
_cell.angle_gamma   90.00
#
_symmetry.space_group_name_H-M   'P 1'
#
loop_
_entity.id
_entity.type
_entity.pdbx_description
1 polymer ?
#
loop_
_entity_poly.entity_id
_entity_poly.type
_entity_poly.pdbx_seq_one_letter_code
_entity_poly.pdbx_strand_id
1 'polypeptide(L)'
;DNSSPYWSGIPEGAVELGKTVYDWGMPQLDCLIQSFKFPGQFGTHIDFPGHFIKDAPLSETYGVKDLVFPLCVLDVTAQVAEDPCYAVTVEDIKNYEAKYGPIPDGAFVALYTGWSARWPDMDALSGIAADGSENFPGWSLEALQYIYEERSAAANGHEALDTDASRVAAAAGDLAC
;
A
#
# COMPACT_ATOMS: atom_id res chain seq x y z
N ASP A 1 13.16 -6.08 -6.32
CA ASP A 1 14.39 -6.89 -6.34
C ASP A 1 14.31 -8.02 -5.33
N ASN A 2 15.38 -8.80 -5.16
CA ASN A 2 15.40 -9.96 -4.24
C ASN A 2 15.33 -9.56 -2.75
N SER A 3 15.46 -8.30 -2.43
CA SER A 3 15.33 -7.77 -1.06
C SER A 3 13.94 -7.16 -0.79
N SER A 4 13.02 -7.19 -1.77
CA SER A 4 11.68 -6.66 -1.60
C SER A 4 10.93 -7.43 -0.51
N PRO A 5 10.51 -6.79 0.58
CA PRO A 5 9.60 -7.38 1.54
C PRO A 5 8.27 -7.75 0.88
N TYR A 6 7.69 -8.83 1.32
CA TYR A 6 6.37 -9.27 0.89
C TYR A 6 5.70 -10.09 1.99
N TRP A 7 4.39 -10.18 1.93
CA TRP A 7 3.59 -10.91 2.90
C TRP A 7 4.03 -12.39 3.04
N SER A 8 4.22 -12.85 4.27
CA SER A 8 4.71 -14.19 4.59
C SER A 8 3.77 -15.33 4.18
N GLY A 9 2.49 -15.02 3.88
CA GLY A 9 1.52 -15.98 3.36
C GLY A 9 1.72 -16.36 1.89
N ILE A 10 2.62 -15.70 1.16
CA ILE A 10 2.95 -16.08 -0.21
C ILE A 10 3.68 -17.43 -0.18
N PRO A 11 3.17 -18.47 -0.92
CA PRO A 11 3.76 -19.80 -0.89
C PRO A 11 5.22 -19.82 -1.35
N GLU A 12 6.02 -20.69 -0.74
CA GLU A 12 7.40 -20.96 -1.17
C GLU A 12 7.44 -21.31 -2.67
N GLY A 13 8.37 -20.73 -3.41
CA GLY A 13 8.52 -20.93 -4.86
C GLY A 13 7.51 -20.17 -5.74
N ALA A 14 6.61 -19.40 -5.16
CA ALA A 14 5.72 -18.54 -5.94
C ALA A 14 6.42 -17.28 -6.48
N VAL A 15 7.58 -16.92 -5.92
CA VAL A 15 8.39 -15.78 -6.34
C VAL A 15 9.69 -16.26 -6.97
N GLU A 16 9.94 -15.85 -8.21
CA GLU A 16 11.22 -16.03 -8.92
C GLU A 16 11.55 -14.71 -9.62
N LEU A 17 12.59 -14.02 -9.18
CA LEU A 17 12.97 -12.71 -9.68
C LEU A 17 14.28 -12.75 -10.47
N GLY A 18 14.25 -12.14 -11.66
CA GLY A 18 15.46 -11.89 -12.43
C GLY A 18 16.15 -13.10 -12.99
N LYS A 19 15.44 -14.21 -13.24
CA LYS A 19 16.02 -15.37 -13.93
C LYS A 19 16.44 -14.96 -15.34
N THR A 20 17.73 -15.07 -15.62
CA THR A 20 18.27 -14.76 -16.94
C THR A 20 17.79 -15.80 -17.98
N VAL A 21 17.14 -15.32 -19.00
CA VAL A 21 16.68 -16.11 -20.17
C VAL A 21 17.68 -15.99 -21.31
N TYR A 22 18.18 -14.77 -21.57
CA TYR A 22 19.27 -14.48 -22.50
C TYR A 22 20.27 -13.56 -21.83
N ASP A 23 21.56 -13.77 -22.09
CA ASP A 23 22.65 -12.97 -21.58
C ASP A 23 23.49 -12.39 -22.73
N TRP A 24 24.19 -11.29 -22.46
CA TRP A 24 25.16 -10.70 -23.37
C TRP A 24 26.16 -11.75 -23.86
N GLY A 25 26.34 -11.87 -25.15
CA GLY A 25 27.26 -12.84 -25.74
C GLY A 25 26.64 -14.18 -26.15
N MET A 26 25.34 -14.37 -25.98
CA MET A 26 24.63 -15.48 -26.65
C MET A 26 24.56 -15.22 -28.16
N PRO A 27 24.76 -16.26 -29.00
CA PRO A 27 24.98 -16.06 -30.44
C PRO A 27 23.82 -15.40 -31.22
N GLN A 28 22.60 -15.39 -30.65
CA GLN A 28 21.41 -14.94 -31.36
C GLN A 28 20.95 -13.53 -30.99
N LEU A 29 21.38 -13.01 -29.84
CA LEU A 29 20.90 -11.73 -29.30
C LEU A 29 21.98 -11.05 -28.48
N ASP A 30 22.23 -9.77 -28.79
CA ASP A 30 23.13 -8.90 -28.04
C ASP A 30 22.31 -8.07 -27.03
N CYS A 31 21.66 -8.76 -26.09
CA CYS A 31 20.82 -8.17 -25.05
C CYS A 31 20.69 -9.05 -23.82
N LEU A 32 20.24 -8.47 -22.71
CA LEU A 32 19.86 -9.18 -21.50
C LEU A 32 18.34 -9.30 -21.45
N ILE A 33 17.82 -10.52 -21.30
CA ILE A 33 16.40 -10.79 -21.06
C ILE A 33 16.26 -11.55 -19.75
N GLN A 34 15.44 -11.05 -18.87
CA GLN A 34 15.12 -11.68 -17.59
C GLN A 34 13.63 -12.00 -17.50
N SER A 35 13.31 -13.08 -16.82
CA SER A 35 11.94 -13.43 -16.47
C SER A 35 11.66 -13.14 -15.00
N PHE A 36 10.41 -12.80 -14.70
CA PHE A 36 9.90 -12.56 -13.36
C PHE A 36 8.62 -13.34 -13.15
N LYS A 37 8.48 -13.96 -12.00
CA LYS A 37 7.27 -14.64 -11.56
C LYS A 37 6.99 -14.22 -10.12
N PHE A 38 5.85 -13.59 -9.88
CA PHE A 38 5.41 -13.20 -8.54
C PHE A 38 3.90 -12.97 -8.54
N PRO A 39 3.22 -13.13 -7.38
CA PRO A 39 1.83 -12.76 -7.24
C PRO A 39 1.65 -11.24 -7.31
N GLY A 40 0.42 -10.78 -7.58
CA GLY A 40 0.11 -9.34 -7.72
C GLY A 40 0.45 -8.51 -6.48
N GLN A 41 0.33 -9.09 -5.30
CA GLN A 41 0.57 -8.47 -4.00
C GLN A 41 2.04 -8.58 -3.55
N PHE A 42 2.97 -8.53 -4.48
CA PHE A 42 4.40 -8.56 -4.19
C PHE A 42 5.03 -7.17 -4.14
N GLY A 43 5.63 -6.80 -2.99
CA GLY A 43 6.24 -5.48 -2.80
C GLY A 43 5.22 -4.36 -2.89
N THR A 44 5.58 -3.22 -3.49
CA THR A 44 4.64 -2.12 -3.76
C THR A 44 3.69 -2.51 -4.88
N HIS A 45 2.40 -2.52 -4.59
CA HIS A 45 1.37 -3.01 -5.50
C HIS A 45 0.06 -2.22 -5.38
N ILE A 46 -0.93 -2.59 -6.17
CA ILE A 46 -2.29 -2.07 -6.12
C ILE A 46 -3.22 -3.24 -5.85
N ASP A 47 -4.10 -3.09 -4.87
CA ASP A 47 -5.25 -3.96 -4.68
C ASP A 47 -6.46 -3.39 -5.41
N PHE A 48 -6.95 -4.14 -6.38
CA PHE A 48 -8.19 -3.84 -7.06
C PHE A 48 -9.36 -4.38 -6.25
N PRO A 49 -10.59 -3.85 -6.40
CA PRO A 49 -11.74 -4.28 -5.60
C PRO A 49 -11.96 -5.79 -5.55
N GLY A 50 -11.67 -6.50 -6.64
CA GLY A 50 -11.79 -7.96 -6.70
C GLY A 50 -10.78 -8.74 -5.84
N HIS A 51 -9.81 -8.06 -5.18
CA HIS A 51 -8.92 -8.72 -4.24
C HIS A 51 -9.68 -9.21 -2.99
N PHE A 52 -10.57 -8.39 -2.45
CA PHE A 52 -11.37 -8.74 -1.26
C PHE A 52 -12.86 -8.96 -1.55
N ILE A 53 -13.38 -8.42 -2.64
CA ILE A 53 -14.81 -8.50 -2.98
C ILE A 53 -15.01 -9.48 -4.13
N LYS A 54 -15.70 -10.59 -3.85
CA LYS A 54 -16.02 -11.59 -4.86
C LYS A 54 -16.78 -10.97 -6.04
N ASP A 55 -16.37 -11.31 -7.26
CA ASP A 55 -16.96 -10.86 -8.53
C ASP A 55 -16.81 -9.34 -8.80
N ALA A 56 -16.04 -8.60 -7.99
CA ALA A 56 -15.71 -7.21 -8.27
C ALA A 56 -14.56 -7.10 -9.31
N PRO A 57 -14.37 -5.92 -9.92
CA PRO A 57 -13.35 -5.72 -10.96
C PRO A 57 -11.92 -6.03 -10.49
N LEU A 58 -11.15 -6.68 -11.36
CA LEU A 58 -9.71 -6.94 -11.22
C LEU A 58 -8.91 -6.07 -12.19
N SER A 59 -7.59 -6.14 -12.12
CA SER A 59 -6.66 -5.29 -12.87
C SER A 59 -6.92 -5.25 -14.39
N GLU A 60 -7.37 -6.34 -14.99
CA GLU A 60 -7.63 -6.44 -16.43
C GLU A 60 -8.83 -5.62 -16.90
N THR A 61 -9.66 -5.13 -15.98
CA THR A 61 -10.80 -4.28 -16.32
C THR A 61 -10.43 -2.80 -16.41
N TYR A 62 -9.26 -2.42 -15.91
CA TYR A 62 -8.81 -1.03 -15.85
C TYR A 62 -7.83 -0.72 -16.98
N GLY A 63 -8.07 0.37 -17.69
CA GLY A 63 -7.12 0.91 -18.68
C GLY A 63 -6.09 1.82 -18.03
N VAL A 64 -4.99 2.12 -18.73
CA VAL A 64 -3.92 3.00 -18.21
C VAL A 64 -4.45 4.37 -17.79
N LYS A 65 -5.48 4.90 -18.47
CA LYS A 65 -6.07 6.20 -18.13
C LYS A 65 -6.86 6.19 -16.83
N ASP A 66 -7.39 5.04 -16.45
CA ASP A 66 -8.18 4.85 -15.24
C ASP A 66 -7.27 4.84 -13.98
N LEU A 67 -5.95 4.78 -14.18
CA LEU A 67 -4.93 4.76 -13.13
C LEU A 67 -4.09 6.05 -13.10
N VAL A 68 -4.63 7.15 -13.64
CA VAL A 68 -4.00 8.48 -13.58
C VAL A 68 -4.91 9.41 -12.79
N PHE A 69 -4.47 9.77 -11.59
CA PHE A 69 -5.26 10.50 -10.61
C PHE A 69 -4.64 11.84 -10.22
N PRO A 70 -5.44 12.83 -9.82
CA PRO A 70 -4.94 13.92 -8.98
C PRO A 70 -4.38 13.33 -7.68
N LEU A 71 -3.16 13.73 -7.29
CA LEU A 71 -2.52 13.22 -6.06
C LEU A 71 -2.72 14.19 -4.91
N CYS A 72 -3.26 13.68 -3.80
CA CYS A 72 -3.28 14.34 -2.49
C CYS A 72 -2.40 13.56 -1.52
N VAL A 73 -1.42 14.22 -0.88
CA VAL A 73 -0.54 13.58 0.11
C VAL A 73 -0.90 14.08 1.50
N LEU A 74 -1.41 13.20 2.33
CA LEU A 74 -1.75 13.46 3.72
C LEU A 74 -0.54 13.11 4.60
N ASP A 75 0.17 14.13 5.06
CA ASP A 75 1.36 13.97 5.90
C ASP A 75 0.96 13.90 7.37
N VAL A 76 1.17 12.73 7.98
CA VAL A 76 0.95 12.44 9.40
C VAL A 76 2.23 11.97 10.10
N THR A 77 3.38 12.30 9.54
CA THR A 77 4.69 11.87 10.09
C THR A 77 4.89 12.32 11.54
N ALA A 78 4.39 13.50 11.90
CA ALA A 78 4.48 14.02 13.27
C ALA A 78 3.65 13.19 14.26
N GLN A 79 2.42 12.82 13.88
CA GLN A 79 1.54 11.99 14.70
C GLN A 79 2.11 10.58 14.86
N VAL A 80 2.64 10.01 13.78
CA VAL A 80 3.27 8.67 13.78
C VAL A 80 4.54 8.65 14.63
N ALA A 81 5.30 9.74 14.69
CA ALA A 81 6.47 9.85 15.56
C ALA A 81 6.11 9.78 17.04
N GLU A 82 4.92 10.25 17.44
CA GLU A 82 4.40 10.18 18.80
C GLU A 82 3.69 8.83 19.08
N ASP A 83 3.02 8.28 18.06
CA ASP A 83 2.23 7.06 18.16
C ASP A 83 2.42 6.18 16.92
N PRO A 84 3.28 5.15 16.96
CA PRO A 84 3.51 4.25 15.83
C PRO A 84 2.27 3.51 15.31
N CYS A 85 1.21 3.38 16.14
CA CYS A 85 -0.05 2.77 15.74
C CYS A 85 -1.10 3.80 15.32
N TYR A 86 -0.67 5.01 14.94
CA TYR A 86 -1.58 6.11 14.62
C TYR A 86 -2.57 5.72 13.52
N ALA A 87 -3.85 5.88 13.82
CA ALA A 87 -4.92 5.75 12.86
C ALA A 87 -5.35 7.15 12.40
N VAL A 88 -5.26 7.41 11.11
CA VAL A 88 -5.66 8.70 10.51
C VAL A 88 -7.11 9.02 10.83
N THR A 89 -7.36 10.26 11.18
CA THR A 89 -8.68 10.75 11.56
C THR A 89 -9.30 11.64 10.48
N VAL A 90 -10.61 11.83 10.54
CA VAL A 90 -11.32 12.80 9.70
C VAL A 90 -10.82 14.24 9.96
N GLU A 91 -10.36 14.53 11.17
CA GLU A 91 -9.80 15.85 11.50
C GLU A 91 -8.47 16.12 10.78
N ASP A 92 -7.62 15.08 10.61
CA ASP A 92 -6.38 15.24 9.82
C ASP A 92 -6.70 15.60 8.37
N ILE A 93 -7.73 14.97 7.79
CA ILE A 93 -8.18 15.28 6.44
C ILE A 93 -8.71 16.71 6.35
N LYS A 94 -9.53 17.14 7.31
CA LYS A 94 -10.05 18.51 7.35
C LYS A 94 -8.94 19.55 7.54
N ASN A 95 -7.92 19.25 8.33
CA ASN A 95 -6.75 20.09 8.49
C ASN A 95 -5.94 20.20 7.20
N TYR A 96 -5.80 19.10 6.46
CA TYR A 96 -5.23 19.10 5.12
C TYR A 96 -6.05 20.00 4.18
N GLU A 97 -7.37 19.83 4.15
CA GLU A 97 -8.27 20.61 3.29
C GLU A 97 -8.28 22.09 3.63
N ALA A 98 -8.19 22.45 4.90
CA ALA A 98 -8.10 23.85 5.34
C ALA A 98 -6.83 24.53 4.81
N LYS A 99 -5.76 23.78 4.60
CA LYS A 99 -4.47 24.29 4.12
C LYS A 99 -4.35 24.31 2.60
N TYR A 100 -4.84 23.26 1.94
CA TYR A 100 -4.56 23.01 0.53
C TYR A 100 -5.80 23.07 -0.37
N GLY A 101 -6.98 23.22 0.21
CA GLY A 101 -8.26 23.12 -0.47
C GLY A 101 -8.85 21.73 -0.41
N PRO A 102 -10.13 21.56 -0.79
CA PRO A 102 -10.82 20.28 -0.71
C PRO A 102 -10.15 19.24 -1.59
N ILE A 103 -10.18 18.00 -1.13
CA ILE A 103 -9.74 16.82 -1.95
C ILE A 103 -10.60 16.80 -3.21
N PRO A 104 -9.99 16.83 -4.42
CA PRO A 104 -10.75 16.80 -5.67
C PRO A 104 -11.40 15.43 -5.91
N ASP A 105 -12.54 15.45 -6.57
CA ASP A 105 -13.21 14.24 -7.06
C ASP A 105 -12.26 13.38 -7.90
N GLY A 106 -12.29 12.08 -7.68
CA GLY A 106 -11.40 11.13 -8.37
C GLY A 106 -9.94 11.17 -7.93
N ALA A 107 -9.60 11.76 -6.78
CA ALA A 107 -8.23 11.81 -6.29
C ALA A 107 -7.71 10.45 -5.80
N PHE A 108 -6.40 10.28 -5.91
CA PHE A 108 -5.64 9.31 -5.12
C PHE A 108 -5.13 10.00 -3.85
N VAL A 109 -5.58 9.55 -2.69
CA VAL A 109 -5.17 10.08 -1.39
C VAL A 109 -4.09 9.19 -0.79
N ALA A 110 -2.84 9.62 -0.87
CA ALA A 110 -1.69 8.90 -0.34
C ALA A 110 -1.42 9.32 1.11
N LEU A 111 -1.29 8.35 1.98
CA LEU A 111 -0.91 8.55 3.37
C LEU A 111 0.61 8.52 3.50
N TYR A 112 1.19 9.64 3.92
CA TYR A 112 2.62 9.75 4.20
C TYR A 112 2.87 9.67 5.71
N THR A 113 3.43 8.55 6.14
CA THR A 113 3.71 8.21 7.55
C THR A 113 5.20 8.22 7.87
N GLY A 114 6.06 8.26 6.84
CA GLY A 114 7.50 8.03 6.96
C GLY A 114 7.88 6.56 7.18
N TRP A 115 6.90 5.64 7.14
CA TRP A 115 7.12 4.20 7.39
C TRP A 115 8.03 3.55 6.35
N SER A 116 7.97 4.01 5.10
CA SER A 116 8.79 3.53 3.99
C SER A 116 10.30 3.68 4.24
N ALA A 117 10.74 4.56 5.14
CA ALA A 117 12.14 4.68 5.53
C ALA A 117 12.72 3.42 6.18
N ARG A 118 11.86 2.47 6.59
CA ARG A 118 12.25 1.18 7.16
C ARG A 118 12.63 0.13 6.11
N TRP A 119 12.33 0.42 4.84
CA TRP A 119 12.72 -0.44 3.71
C TRP A 119 14.25 -0.64 3.65
N PRO A 120 14.79 -1.84 3.36
CA PRO A 120 14.09 -3.09 3.04
C PRO A 120 13.96 -4.06 4.22
N ASP A 121 14.07 -3.59 5.44
CA ASP A 121 14.00 -4.41 6.66
C ASP A 121 12.56 -4.84 6.92
N MET A 122 12.24 -6.13 6.68
CA MET A 122 10.91 -6.69 6.86
C MET A 122 10.44 -6.66 8.32
N ASP A 123 11.34 -6.92 9.27
CA ASP A 123 10.99 -6.91 10.70
C ASP A 123 10.65 -5.48 11.15
N ALA A 124 11.43 -4.49 10.67
CA ALA A 124 11.15 -3.10 10.94
C ALA A 124 9.85 -2.62 10.27
N LEU A 125 9.57 -3.06 9.02
CA LEU A 125 8.35 -2.72 8.30
C LEU A 125 7.10 -3.32 8.92
N SER A 126 7.18 -4.57 9.40
CA SER A 126 6.04 -5.24 10.05
C SER A 126 5.66 -4.56 11.37
N GLY A 127 6.61 -3.89 12.02
CA GLY A 127 6.37 -3.24 13.30
C GLY A 127 6.02 -4.21 14.42
N ILE A 128 6.38 -5.50 14.29
CA ILE A 128 6.07 -6.51 15.30
C ILE A 128 6.92 -6.25 16.56
N ALA A 129 6.25 -6.05 17.69
CA ALA A 129 6.88 -5.90 18.99
C ALA A 129 7.31 -7.26 19.59
N ALA A 130 8.11 -7.22 20.65
CA ALA A 130 8.62 -8.42 21.30
C ALA A 130 7.52 -9.34 21.88
N ASP A 131 6.34 -8.83 22.15
CA ASP A 131 5.16 -9.57 22.62
C ASP A 131 4.32 -10.13 21.46
N GLY A 132 4.72 -9.89 20.21
CA GLY A 132 4.03 -10.33 19.00
C GLY A 132 2.92 -9.38 18.54
N SER A 133 2.70 -8.25 19.23
CA SER A 133 1.75 -7.25 18.77
C SER A 133 2.27 -6.49 17.55
N GLU A 134 1.39 -6.17 16.62
CA GLU A 134 1.69 -5.35 15.46
C GLU A 134 1.54 -3.87 15.82
N ASN A 135 2.49 -3.05 15.37
CA ASN A 135 2.55 -1.62 15.66
C ASN A 135 2.92 -0.86 14.40
N PHE A 136 1.94 -0.59 13.56
CA PHE A 136 2.11 0.22 12.35
C PHE A 136 0.93 1.18 12.17
N PRO A 137 1.18 2.35 11.55
CA PRO A 137 0.16 3.35 11.28
C PRO A 137 -0.65 2.97 10.03
N GLY A 138 -1.84 3.55 9.91
CA GLY A 138 -2.68 3.35 8.74
C GLY A 138 -3.93 4.22 8.79
N TRP A 139 -4.91 3.80 8.04
CA TRP A 139 -6.20 4.46 7.98
C TRP A 139 -7.11 4.02 9.13
N SER A 140 -8.04 4.90 9.53
CA SER A 140 -9.24 4.52 10.25
C SER A 140 -10.40 4.32 9.26
N LEU A 141 -11.38 3.50 9.64
CA LEU A 141 -12.58 3.28 8.84
C LEU A 141 -13.31 4.60 8.54
N GLU A 142 -13.45 5.47 9.55
CA GLU A 142 -14.13 6.75 9.41
C GLU A 142 -13.40 7.69 8.44
N ALA A 143 -12.08 7.66 8.44
CA ALA A 143 -11.27 8.45 7.52
C ALA A 143 -11.43 7.97 6.07
N LEU A 144 -11.44 6.65 5.84
CA LEU A 144 -11.70 6.07 4.53
C LEU A 144 -13.13 6.37 4.06
N GLN A 145 -14.12 6.18 4.92
CA GLN A 145 -15.51 6.55 4.60
C GLN A 145 -15.61 8.02 4.18
N TYR A 146 -14.93 8.92 4.90
CA TYR A 146 -14.95 10.35 4.58
C TYR A 146 -14.36 10.64 3.18
N ILE A 147 -13.19 10.06 2.83
CA ILE A 147 -12.59 10.33 1.52
C ILE A 147 -13.40 9.69 0.37
N TYR A 148 -14.00 8.53 0.59
CA TYR A 148 -14.78 7.85 -0.47
C TYR A 148 -16.20 8.39 -0.59
N GLU A 149 -16.92 8.59 0.51
CA GLU A 149 -18.32 8.97 0.48
C GLU A 149 -18.54 10.48 0.38
N GLU A 150 -17.65 11.29 1.03
CA GLU A 150 -17.81 12.73 1.07
C GLU A 150 -16.90 13.46 0.05
N ARG A 151 -15.88 12.81 -0.48
CA ARG A 151 -14.90 13.41 -1.41
C ARG A 151 -14.78 12.67 -2.72
N SER A 152 -15.48 11.54 -2.88
CA SER A 152 -15.44 10.72 -4.10
C SER A 152 -14.01 10.40 -4.55
N ALA A 153 -13.12 10.11 -3.61
CA ALA A 153 -11.77 9.68 -3.93
C ALA A 153 -11.82 8.39 -4.77
N ALA A 154 -10.91 8.25 -5.74
CA ALA A 154 -10.82 7.05 -6.57
C ALA A 154 -9.95 5.96 -5.94
N ALA A 155 -8.97 6.35 -5.13
CA ALA A 155 -8.05 5.43 -4.50
C ALA A 155 -7.44 6.02 -3.22
N ASN A 156 -7.01 5.16 -2.32
CA ASN A 156 -6.16 5.48 -1.18
C ASN A 156 -4.83 4.73 -1.27
N GLY A 157 -3.83 5.20 -0.53
CA GLY A 157 -2.54 4.52 -0.44
C GLY A 157 -1.92 4.68 0.94
N HIS A 158 -0.99 3.79 1.26
CA HIS A 158 -0.28 3.77 2.54
C HIS A 158 1.15 3.24 2.36
N GLU A 159 1.98 3.36 3.39
CA GLU A 159 3.37 2.90 3.39
C GLU A 159 3.61 1.66 4.26
N ALA A 160 2.68 1.33 5.17
CA ALA A 160 2.75 0.15 6.03
C ALA A 160 2.33 -1.12 5.29
N LEU A 161 2.36 -2.28 5.97
CA LEU A 161 2.00 -3.57 5.36
C LEU A 161 0.50 -3.71 5.09
N ASP A 162 -0.33 -2.97 5.82
CA ASP A 162 -1.78 -3.01 5.67
C ASP A 162 -2.37 -1.61 5.55
N THR A 163 -3.59 -1.53 5.02
CA THR A 163 -4.39 -0.30 4.91
C THR A 163 -4.78 0.20 6.29
N ASP A 164 -5.28 -0.71 7.14
CA ASP A 164 -5.70 -0.40 8.50
C ASP A 164 -4.50 -0.09 9.40
N ALA A 165 -4.64 0.91 10.27
CA ALA A 165 -3.73 0.98 11.39
C ALA A 165 -3.85 -0.28 12.26
N SER A 166 -2.73 -0.82 12.75
CA SER A 166 -2.71 -2.08 13.52
C SER A 166 -3.71 -2.10 14.69
N ARG A 167 -3.95 -0.95 15.35
CA ARG A 167 -4.96 -0.83 16.42
C ARG A 167 -6.39 -0.97 15.91
N VAL A 168 -6.66 -0.57 14.66
CA VAL A 168 -7.99 -0.66 14.03
C VAL A 168 -8.28 -2.12 13.69
N ALA A 169 -7.35 -2.79 13.03
CA ALA A 169 -7.43 -4.22 12.73
C ALA A 169 -7.59 -5.06 14.01
N ALA A 170 -6.77 -4.80 15.04
CA ALA A 170 -6.86 -5.49 16.33
C ALA A 170 -8.23 -5.30 17.03
N ALA A 171 -8.83 -4.11 16.94
CA ALA A 171 -10.14 -3.84 17.52
C ALA A 171 -11.28 -4.53 16.76
N ALA A 172 -11.14 -4.69 15.46
CA ALA A 172 -12.10 -5.42 14.61
C ALA A 172 -11.95 -6.95 14.73
N GLY A 173 -10.79 -7.42 15.16
CA GLY A 173 -10.43 -8.85 15.19
C GLY A 173 -9.97 -9.40 13.84
N ASP A 174 -9.87 -8.55 12.83
CA ASP A 174 -9.37 -8.79 11.48
C ASP A 174 -9.30 -7.45 10.74
N LEU A 175 -9.19 -7.45 9.43
CA LEU A 175 -9.27 -6.23 8.61
C LEU A 175 -10.60 -5.51 8.85
N ALA A 176 -10.55 -4.20 9.06
CA ALA A 176 -11.72 -3.35 9.31
C ALA A 176 -12.13 -2.55 8.07
N CYS A 177 -11.20 -2.32 7.12
CA CYS A 177 -11.38 -1.47 5.95
C CYS A 177 -11.39 -2.24 4.64
#